data_07e9bc7b35a0b9858efc1654b3ad429d
#
_entry.id   07e9bc7b35a0b9858efc1654b3ad429d
#
_cell.length_a   1.000
_cell.length_b   1.000
_cell.length_c   1.000
_cell.angle_alpha   90.00
_cell.angle_beta   90.00
_cell.angle_gamma   90.00
#
_symmetry.space_group_name_H-M   'P 1'
#
loop_
_entity.id
_entity.type
_entity.pdbx_description
1 polymer ?
#
loop_
_entity_poly.entity_id
_entity_poly.type
_entity_poly.pdbx_seq_one_letter_code
_entity_poly.pdbx_strand_id
1 'polypeptide(L)'
;EARPDGWTYRCGKFLRRHWQISAVAGAAVLLVVAISAVFALRLATARDAALAEAARTQRVQNLMTMLFEGGEELAGPGTSTRIVDVLDRGAREAQTLTADPAVQADLLYAIAGIYQKLRRLDQADALLQLSLQKRRHLFGEDSAQVAQCLVAIGLLRLDQARLAEGERLVRQGLEMTRRTLPDGHPQLIAGKLALGKVLRERGAHAEAIAV
;
A
#
# COMPACT_ATOMS: atom_id res chain seq x y z
N GLU A 1 32.73 -27.89 -60.99
CA GLU A 1 32.24 -27.95 -59.58
C GLU A 1 31.47 -26.69 -59.22
N ALA A 2 30.14 -26.77 -59.21
CA ALA A 2 29.29 -25.67 -58.85
C ALA A 2 29.24 -25.56 -57.31
N ARG A 3 29.85 -24.49 -56.74
CA ARG A 3 29.66 -24.09 -55.35
C ARG A 3 28.20 -23.79 -55.08
N PRO A 4 27.57 -24.38 -54.07
CA PRO A 4 26.21 -24.02 -53.73
C PRO A 4 26.18 -22.55 -53.28
N ASP A 5 25.37 -21.74 -53.98
CA ASP A 5 25.09 -20.35 -53.64
C ASP A 5 24.40 -20.31 -52.26
N GLY A 6 25.18 -20.15 -51.23
CA GLY A 6 24.68 -20.09 -49.83
C GLY A 6 23.72 -18.91 -49.65
N TRP A 7 22.62 -19.15 -48.99
CA TRP A 7 21.58 -18.19 -48.68
C TRP A 7 22.16 -16.90 -48.05
N THR A 8 23.25 -17.03 -47.30
CA THR A 8 24.01 -15.95 -46.69
C THR A 8 24.63 -14.98 -47.73
N TYR A 9 25.08 -15.50 -48.89
CA TYR A 9 25.65 -14.65 -49.93
C TYR A 9 24.58 -13.81 -50.66
N ARG A 10 23.40 -14.38 -50.90
CA ARG A 10 22.25 -13.66 -51.50
C ARG A 10 21.69 -12.58 -50.55
N CYS A 11 21.57 -12.86 -49.25
CA CYS A 11 21.18 -11.87 -48.22
C CYS A 11 22.20 -10.73 -48.15
N GLY A 12 23.48 -11.01 -48.16
CA GLY A 12 24.51 -9.96 -48.08
C GLY A 12 24.53 -9.03 -49.27
N LYS A 13 24.27 -9.56 -50.50
CA LYS A 13 24.19 -8.74 -51.72
C LYS A 13 22.92 -7.88 -51.77
N PHE A 14 21.81 -8.38 -51.25
CA PHE A 14 20.54 -7.63 -51.13
C PHE A 14 20.65 -6.52 -50.11
N LEU A 15 21.22 -6.78 -48.94
CA LEU A 15 21.48 -5.79 -47.87
C LEU A 15 22.39 -4.65 -48.34
N ARG A 16 23.45 -4.94 -49.14
CA ARG A 16 24.33 -3.92 -49.69
C ARG A 16 23.67 -3.04 -50.74
N ARG A 17 22.75 -3.58 -51.52
CA ARG A 17 22.05 -2.84 -52.60
C ARG A 17 20.93 -1.95 -52.06
N HIS A 18 20.34 -2.32 -50.93
CA HIS A 18 19.20 -1.59 -50.31
C HIS A 18 19.48 -1.26 -48.84
N TRP A 19 20.73 -0.88 -48.54
CA TRP A 19 21.16 -0.69 -47.17
C TRP A 19 20.30 0.32 -46.39
N GLN A 20 19.79 1.39 -47.03
CA GLN A 20 18.92 2.39 -46.41
C GLN A 20 17.57 1.79 -46.00
N ILE A 21 16.94 0.98 -46.86
CA ILE A 21 15.66 0.32 -46.56
C ILE A 21 15.83 -0.75 -45.50
N SER A 22 16.93 -1.50 -45.56
CA SER A 22 17.23 -2.53 -44.57
C SER A 22 17.59 -1.94 -43.19
N ALA A 23 18.25 -0.77 -43.17
CA ALA A 23 18.55 -0.05 -41.93
C ALA A 23 17.27 0.51 -41.29
N VAL A 24 16.37 1.10 -42.09
CA VAL A 24 15.06 1.59 -41.57
C VAL A 24 14.20 0.44 -41.06
N ALA A 25 14.12 -0.69 -41.79
CA ALA A 25 13.38 -1.85 -41.34
C ALA A 25 13.97 -2.46 -40.06
N GLY A 26 15.30 -2.54 -39.96
CA GLY A 26 15.98 -3.00 -38.74
C GLY A 26 15.74 -2.06 -37.53
N ALA A 27 15.80 -0.76 -37.75
CA ALA A 27 15.51 0.23 -36.72
C ALA A 27 14.05 0.15 -36.26
N ALA A 28 13.09 -0.03 -37.17
CA ALA A 28 11.68 -0.21 -36.84
C ALA A 28 11.44 -1.47 -35.99
N VAL A 29 12.06 -2.60 -36.36
CA VAL A 29 11.97 -3.85 -35.58
C VAL A 29 12.56 -3.66 -34.18
N LEU A 30 13.74 -3.04 -34.06
CA LEU A 30 14.35 -2.75 -32.77
C LEU A 30 13.49 -1.84 -31.91
N LEU A 31 12.85 -0.86 -32.51
CA LEU A 31 11.94 0.07 -31.81
C LEU A 31 10.71 -0.69 -31.26
N VAL A 32 10.12 -1.55 -32.07
CA VAL A 32 8.97 -2.38 -31.65
C VAL A 32 9.37 -3.33 -30.52
N VAL A 33 10.54 -3.97 -30.62
CA VAL A 33 11.06 -4.85 -29.57
C VAL A 33 11.34 -4.06 -28.28
N ALA A 34 11.93 -2.88 -28.38
CA ALA A 34 12.19 -2.03 -27.23
C ALA A 34 10.91 -1.56 -26.54
N ILE A 35 9.91 -1.11 -27.32
CA ILE A 35 8.59 -0.73 -26.79
C ILE A 35 7.91 -1.92 -26.12
N SER A 36 7.93 -3.09 -26.75
CA SER A 36 7.34 -4.31 -26.20
C SER A 36 8.01 -4.74 -24.90
N ALA A 37 9.35 -4.65 -24.83
CA ALA A 37 10.10 -4.95 -23.63
C ALA A 37 9.78 -3.98 -22.48
N VAL A 38 9.73 -2.68 -22.76
CA VAL A 38 9.35 -1.66 -21.76
C VAL A 38 7.93 -1.88 -21.26
N PHE A 39 7.01 -2.20 -22.17
CA PHE A 39 5.62 -2.46 -21.82
C PHE A 39 5.49 -3.74 -20.97
N ALA A 40 6.19 -4.82 -21.34
CA ALA A 40 6.23 -6.07 -20.59
C ALA A 40 6.80 -5.87 -19.18
N LEU A 41 7.89 -5.10 -19.03
CA LEU A 41 8.48 -4.78 -17.74
C LEU A 41 7.52 -3.95 -16.86
N ARG A 42 6.87 -2.93 -17.42
CA ARG A 42 5.87 -2.14 -16.69
C ARG A 42 4.65 -2.97 -16.28
N LEU A 43 4.20 -3.87 -17.15
CA LEU A 43 3.08 -4.76 -16.84
C LEU A 43 3.45 -5.76 -15.73
N ALA A 44 4.67 -6.31 -15.77
CA ALA A 44 5.17 -7.21 -14.73
C ALA A 44 5.23 -6.51 -13.37
N THR A 45 5.81 -5.31 -13.29
CA THR A 45 5.89 -4.55 -12.02
C THR A 45 4.50 -4.15 -11.50
N ALA A 46 3.58 -3.76 -12.37
CA ALA A 46 2.20 -3.43 -11.98
C ALA A 46 1.43 -4.68 -11.48
N ARG A 47 1.64 -5.83 -12.15
CA ARG A 47 1.06 -7.10 -11.73
C ARG A 47 1.60 -7.56 -10.38
N ASP A 48 2.91 -7.48 -10.16
CA ASP A 48 3.53 -7.89 -8.90
C ASP A 48 3.06 -7.00 -7.74
N ALA A 49 2.92 -5.69 -7.96
CA ALA A 49 2.35 -4.77 -6.98
C ALA A 49 0.87 -5.10 -6.66
N ALA A 50 0.05 -5.39 -7.68
CA ALA A 50 -1.35 -5.76 -7.49
C ALA A 50 -1.51 -7.11 -6.78
N LEU A 51 -0.65 -8.10 -7.08
CA LEU A 51 -0.66 -9.40 -6.41
C LEU A 51 -0.19 -9.28 -4.94
N ALA A 52 0.80 -8.45 -4.66
CA ALA A 52 1.25 -8.18 -3.30
C ALA A 52 0.14 -7.52 -2.46
N GLU A 53 -0.58 -6.55 -3.03
CA GLU A 53 -1.71 -5.88 -2.36
C GLU A 53 -2.89 -6.84 -2.14
N ALA A 54 -3.23 -7.66 -3.14
CA ALA A 54 -4.28 -8.69 -3.02
C ALA A 54 -3.92 -9.75 -1.97
N ALA A 55 -2.69 -10.24 -1.94
CA ALA A 55 -2.21 -11.19 -0.95
C ALA A 55 -2.22 -10.59 0.47
N ARG A 56 -1.96 -9.30 0.61
CA ARG A 56 -2.01 -8.57 1.87
C ARG A 56 -3.44 -8.47 2.39
N THR A 57 -4.38 -8.07 1.53
CA THR A 57 -5.82 -8.00 1.87
C THR A 57 -6.36 -9.36 2.26
N GLN A 58 -6.01 -10.41 1.52
CA GLN A 58 -6.43 -11.78 1.81
C GLN A 58 -5.91 -12.28 3.17
N ARG A 59 -4.66 -11.96 3.53
CA ARG A 59 -4.09 -12.35 4.84
C ARG A 59 -4.81 -11.66 6.00
N VAL A 60 -5.13 -10.37 5.86
CA VAL A 60 -5.90 -9.63 6.87
C VAL A 60 -7.31 -10.21 7.00
N GLN A 61 -7.98 -10.52 5.87
CA GLN A 61 -9.30 -11.17 5.89
C GLN A 61 -9.27 -12.55 6.54
N ASN A 62 -8.31 -13.40 6.16
CA ASN A 62 -8.16 -14.74 6.74
C ASN A 62 -7.90 -14.68 8.26
N LEU A 63 -7.12 -13.71 8.71
CA LEU A 63 -6.88 -13.54 10.13
C LEU A 63 -8.12 -13.02 10.87
N MET A 64 -8.86 -12.08 10.28
CA MET A 64 -10.14 -11.64 10.84
C MET A 64 -11.11 -12.82 10.97
N THR A 65 -11.21 -13.67 9.93
CA THR A 65 -12.02 -14.89 9.97
C THR A 65 -11.54 -15.84 11.09
N MET A 66 -10.24 -16.07 11.19
CA MET A 66 -9.65 -16.93 12.24
C MET A 66 -9.92 -16.40 13.66
N LEU A 67 -9.85 -15.06 13.84
CA LEU A 67 -10.17 -14.42 15.13
C LEU A 67 -11.66 -14.53 15.47
N PHE A 68 -12.54 -14.52 14.47
CA PHE A 68 -13.98 -14.66 14.69
C PHE A 68 -14.40 -16.14 14.85
N GLU A 69 -13.86 -17.06 14.04
CA GLU A 69 -14.14 -18.50 14.14
C GLU A 69 -13.58 -19.12 15.41
N GLY A 70 -12.36 -18.74 15.84
CA GLY A 70 -11.80 -19.18 17.13
C GLY A 70 -12.55 -18.65 18.35
N GLY A 71 -13.42 -17.65 18.19
CA GLY A 71 -14.29 -17.13 19.24
C GLY A 71 -15.51 -18.01 19.51
N GLU A 72 -16.03 -18.71 18.51
CA GLU A 72 -17.22 -19.58 18.67
C GLU A 72 -16.91 -20.90 19.42
N GLU A 73 -15.73 -21.48 19.23
CA GLU A 73 -15.33 -22.71 19.89
C GLU A 73 -15.06 -22.55 21.41
N LEU A 74 -14.76 -21.31 21.85
CA LEU A 74 -14.46 -21.00 23.25
C LEU A 74 -15.62 -20.34 24.01
N ALA A 75 -16.68 -19.95 23.31
CA ALA A 75 -17.89 -19.42 23.89
C ALA A 75 -18.83 -20.57 24.23
N GLY A 76 -18.75 -21.10 25.44
CA GLY A 76 -19.78 -21.96 25.98
C GLY A 76 -21.15 -21.26 26.02
N PRO A 77 -22.28 -21.97 25.94
CA PRO A 77 -23.60 -21.38 25.95
C PRO A 77 -23.83 -20.57 27.24
N GLY A 78 -23.80 -19.24 27.15
CA GLY A 78 -24.01 -18.32 28.26
C GLY A 78 -23.00 -17.21 28.46
N THR A 79 -21.85 -17.23 27.76
CA THR A 79 -20.86 -16.15 27.86
C THR A 79 -21.06 -15.18 26.69
N SER A 80 -21.62 -13.98 26.96
CA SER A 80 -21.62 -12.88 25.99
C SER A 80 -20.17 -12.41 25.82
N THR A 81 -19.42 -13.03 24.91
CA THR A 81 -18.07 -12.60 24.53
C THR A 81 -18.23 -11.21 23.94
N ARG A 82 -17.77 -10.20 24.67
CA ARG A 82 -17.82 -8.82 24.20
C ARG A 82 -16.85 -8.71 23.02
N ILE A 83 -17.23 -8.01 21.98
CA ILE A 83 -16.37 -7.70 20.82
C ILE A 83 -14.99 -7.19 21.29
N VAL A 84 -14.97 -6.45 22.40
CA VAL A 84 -13.74 -5.94 23.03
C VAL A 84 -12.82 -7.07 23.50
N ASP A 85 -13.37 -8.15 24.10
CA ASP A 85 -12.55 -9.26 24.61
C ASP A 85 -11.88 -10.05 23.47
N VAL A 86 -12.57 -10.18 22.34
CA VAL A 86 -12.02 -10.78 21.11
C VAL A 86 -10.91 -9.89 20.53
N LEU A 87 -11.14 -8.59 20.49
CA LEU A 87 -10.14 -7.61 20.02
C LEU A 87 -8.92 -7.57 20.91
N ASP A 88 -9.10 -7.60 22.25
CA ASP A 88 -8.01 -7.63 23.21
C ASP A 88 -7.15 -8.90 23.06
N ARG A 89 -7.78 -10.04 22.76
CA ARG A 89 -7.06 -11.28 22.44
C ARG A 89 -6.30 -11.14 21.13
N GLY A 90 -6.97 -10.70 20.05
CA GLY A 90 -6.34 -10.48 18.75
C GLY A 90 -5.18 -9.49 18.80
N ALA A 91 -5.31 -8.43 19.61
CA ALA A 91 -4.22 -7.47 19.82
C ALA A 91 -3.01 -8.10 20.52
N ARG A 92 -3.23 -8.97 21.52
CA ARG A 92 -2.15 -9.71 22.18
C ARG A 92 -1.47 -10.69 21.22
N GLU A 93 -2.25 -11.47 20.48
CA GLU A 93 -1.72 -12.40 19.48
C GLU A 93 -0.94 -11.68 18.37
N ALA A 94 -1.45 -10.57 17.86
CA ALA A 94 -0.74 -9.75 16.89
C ALA A 94 0.61 -9.22 17.44
N GLN A 95 0.70 -8.88 18.72
CA GLN A 95 1.95 -8.43 19.34
C GLN A 95 2.99 -9.55 19.46
N THR A 96 2.58 -10.80 19.59
CA THR A 96 3.47 -11.97 19.70
C THR A 96 3.88 -12.54 18.33
N LEU A 97 3.26 -12.10 17.25
CA LEU A 97 3.54 -12.58 15.90
C LEU A 97 4.91 -12.07 15.42
N THR A 98 5.95 -12.89 15.56
CA THR A 98 7.32 -12.52 15.19
C THR A 98 7.74 -13.03 13.82
N ALA A 99 7.01 -13.97 13.24
CA ALA A 99 7.38 -14.63 12.00
C ALA A 99 7.32 -13.72 10.77
N ASP A 100 6.41 -12.74 10.73
CA ASP A 100 6.28 -11.76 9.65
C ASP A 100 6.03 -10.36 10.24
N PRO A 101 7.08 -9.56 10.45
CA PRO A 101 6.96 -8.24 11.05
C PRO A 101 6.10 -7.26 10.24
N ALA A 102 5.99 -7.44 8.92
CA ALA A 102 5.16 -6.58 8.08
C ALA A 102 3.67 -6.87 8.29
N VAL A 103 3.31 -8.16 8.30
CA VAL A 103 1.95 -8.61 8.65
C VAL A 103 1.59 -8.19 10.08
N GLN A 104 2.52 -8.31 11.01
CA GLN A 104 2.33 -7.85 12.38
C GLN A 104 1.96 -6.36 12.44
N ALA A 105 2.72 -5.50 11.74
CA ALA A 105 2.48 -4.07 11.70
C ALA A 105 1.10 -3.72 11.09
N ASP A 106 0.69 -4.46 10.06
CA ASP A 106 -0.61 -4.28 9.41
C ASP A 106 -1.78 -4.71 10.29
N LEU A 107 -1.63 -5.78 11.05
CA LEU A 107 -2.63 -6.24 12.02
C LEU A 107 -2.81 -5.24 13.15
N LEU A 108 -1.72 -4.75 13.73
CA LEU A 108 -1.77 -3.73 14.77
C LEU A 108 -2.48 -2.48 14.26
N TYR A 109 -2.21 -2.06 13.03
CA TYR A 109 -2.88 -0.93 12.38
C TYR A 109 -4.39 -1.18 12.21
N ALA A 110 -4.79 -2.37 11.72
CA ALA A 110 -6.18 -2.72 11.50
C ALA A 110 -6.98 -2.78 12.82
N ILE A 111 -6.43 -3.45 13.84
CA ILE A 111 -7.05 -3.57 15.16
C ILE A 111 -7.19 -2.19 15.81
N ALA A 112 -6.18 -1.33 15.70
CA ALA A 112 -6.24 0.05 16.19
C ALA A 112 -7.40 0.83 15.56
N GLY A 113 -7.65 0.67 14.26
CA GLY A 113 -8.79 1.28 13.58
C GLY A 113 -10.15 0.81 14.15
N ILE A 114 -10.24 -0.44 14.57
CA ILE A 114 -11.46 -0.96 15.22
C ILE A 114 -11.61 -0.37 16.63
N TYR A 115 -10.55 -0.31 17.43
CA TYR A 115 -10.59 0.34 18.73
C TYR A 115 -10.99 1.81 18.64
N GLN A 116 -10.49 2.54 17.65
CA GLN A 116 -10.87 3.93 17.39
C GLN A 116 -12.38 4.06 17.13
N LYS A 117 -12.98 3.18 16.30
CA LYS A 117 -14.42 3.14 16.05
C LYS A 117 -15.24 2.82 17.31
N LEU A 118 -14.70 1.98 18.19
CA LEU A 118 -15.30 1.65 19.49
C LEU A 118 -15.02 2.72 20.56
N ARG A 119 -14.40 3.84 20.19
CA ARG A 119 -14.03 4.95 21.11
C ARG A 119 -13.04 4.53 22.21
N ARG A 120 -12.32 3.46 21.99
CA ARG A 120 -11.20 3.01 22.85
C ARG A 120 -9.91 3.67 22.40
N LEU A 121 -9.82 4.99 22.58
CA LEU A 121 -8.80 5.84 21.98
C LEU A 121 -7.38 5.54 22.50
N ASP A 122 -7.24 5.14 23.77
CA ASP A 122 -5.93 4.82 24.36
C ASP A 122 -5.36 3.52 23.79
N GLN A 123 -6.20 2.48 23.63
CA GLN A 123 -5.80 1.23 23.00
C GLN A 123 -5.45 1.45 21.52
N ALA A 124 -6.25 2.25 20.81
CA ALA A 124 -5.97 2.62 19.44
C ALA A 124 -4.62 3.34 19.31
N ASP A 125 -4.33 4.29 20.19
CA ASP A 125 -3.06 5.02 20.19
C ASP A 125 -1.87 4.08 20.40
N ALA A 126 -1.92 3.23 21.42
CA ALA A 126 -0.83 2.30 21.71
C ALA A 126 -0.51 1.39 20.51
N LEU A 127 -1.54 0.84 19.84
CA LEU A 127 -1.33 -0.04 18.69
C LEU A 127 -0.88 0.71 17.43
N LEU A 128 -1.37 1.93 17.19
CA LEU A 128 -0.88 2.77 16.08
C LEU A 128 0.57 3.18 16.25
N GLN A 129 0.99 3.53 17.47
CA GLN A 129 2.39 3.86 17.75
C GLN A 129 3.29 2.64 17.54
N LEU A 130 2.87 1.46 17.99
CA LEU A 130 3.63 0.23 17.80
C LEU A 130 3.72 -0.14 16.29
N SER A 131 2.61 -0.01 15.55
CA SER A 131 2.61 -0.20 14.10
C SER A 131 3.53 0.79 13.39
N LEU A 132 3.49 2.08 13.77
CA LEU A 132 4.36 3.11 13.21
C LEU A 132 5.84 2.79 13.45
N GLN A 133 6.21 2.41 14.67
CA GLN A 133 7.59 2.04 15.00
C GLN A 133 8.08 0.87 14.15
N LYS A 134 7.26 -0.18 14.01
CA LYS A 134 7.59 -1.34 13.17
C LYS A 134 7.72 -0.97 11.69
N ARG A 135 6.80 -0.18 11.16
CA ARG A 135 6.83 0.25 9.76
C ARG A 135 8.04 1.15 9.46
N ARG A 136 8.45 2.02 10.38
CA ARG A 136 9.69 2.79 10.26
C ARG A 136 10.92 1.90 10.17
N HIS A 137 10.98 0.88 11.02
CA HIS A 137 12.10 -0.07 11.00
C HIS A 137 12.14 -0.90 9.71
N LEU A 138 10.99 -1.29 9.18
CA LEU A 138 10.88 -2.17 8.01
C LEU A 138 11.03 -1.44 6.67
N PHE A 139 10.44 -0.24 6.57
CA PHE A 139 10.28 0.48 5.30
C PHE A 139 11.02 1.82 5.25
N GLY A 140 11.68 2.20 6.35
CA GLY A 140 12.31 3.50 6.49
C GLY A 140 11.34 4.62 6.91
N GLU A 141 11.91 5.78 7.26
CA GLU A 141 11.14 6.94 7.75
C GLU A 141 10.22 7.54 6.65
N ASP A 142 10.68 7.55 5.39
CA ASP A 142 9.97 8.10 4.24
C ASP A 142 9.36 6.96 3.40
N SER A 143 8.24 6.42 3.88
CA SER A 143 7.52 5.34 3.17
C SER A 143 6.00 5.56 3.20
N ALA A 144 5.30 5.00 2.20
CA ALA A 144 3.85 5.07 2.12
C ALA A 144 3.16 4.43 3.35
N GLN A 145 3.77 3.39 3.92
CA GLN A 145 3.28 2.70 5.10
C GLN A 145 3.39 3.56 6.37
N VAL A 146 4.48 4.31 6.50
CA VAL A 146 4.68 5.29 7.59
C VAL A 146 3.70 6.46 7.41
N ALA A 147 3.55 6.97 6.18
CA ALA A 147 2.60 8.02 5.86
C ALA A 147 1.16 7.64 6.26
N GLN A 148 0.75 6.40 5.98
CA GLN A 148 -0.55 5.88 6.36
C GLN A 148 -0.77 5.88 7.88
N CYS A 149 0.25 5.48 8.67
CA CYS A 149 0.18 5.55 10.13
C CYS A 149 0.07 6.99 10.64
N LEU A 150 0.83 7.93 10.06
CA LEU A 150 0.78 9.34 10.46
C LEU A 150 -0.62 9.93 10.23
N VAL A 151 -1.26 9.63 9.10
CA VAL A 151 -2.65 10.06 8.83
C VAL A 151 -3.61 9.45 9.86
N ALA A 152 -3.48 8.16 10.16
CA ALA A 152 -4.36 7.49 11.13
C ALA A 152 -4.19 8.05 12.55
N ILE A 153 -2.95 8.28 12.99
CA ILE A 153 -2.67 8.92 14.29
C ILE A 153 -3.22 10.34 14.30
N GLY A 154 -3.08 11.09 13.20
CA GLY A 154 -3.66 12.43 13.08
C GLY A 154 -5.17 12.44 13.24
N LEU A 155 -5.89 11.49 12.63
CA LEU A 155 -7.33 11.31 12.84
C LEU A 155 -7.68 10.89 14.27
N LEU A 156 -6.85 10.07 14.90
CA LEU A 156 -7.03 9.70 16.30
C LEU A 156 -6.84 10.92 17.22
N ARG A 157 -5.88 11.81 16.94
CA ARG A 157 -5.71 13.09 17.68
C ARG A 157 -6.94 13.98 17.54
N LEU A 158 -7.57 13.97 16.37
CA LEU A 158 -8.86 14.67 16.18
C LEU A 158 -9.93 14.12 17.11
N ASP A 159 -10.08 12.79 17.20
CA ASP A 159 -11.04 12.14 18.10
C ASP A 159 -10.75 12.39 19.59
N GLN A 160 -9.48 12.72 19.93
CA GLN A 160 -9.02 13.14 21.25
C GLN A 160 -9.13 14.66 21.48
N ALA A 161 -9.74 15.41 20.57
CA ALA A 161 -9.84 16.87 20.56
C ALA A 161 -8.49 17.62 20.48
N ARG A 162 -7.43 16.94 20.03
CA ARG A 162 -6.07 17.50 19.83
C ARG A 162 -5.91 18.00 18.39
N LEU A 163 -6.72 19.00 18.01
CA LEU A 163 -6.90 19.41 16.60
C LEU A 163 -5.60 19.84 15.90
N ALA A 164 -4.78 20.68 16.57
CA ALA A 164 -3.55 21.21 15.98
C ALA A 164 -2.52 20.10 15.71
N GLU A 165 -2.41 19.14 16.61
CA GLU A 165 -1.52 17.99 16.45
C GLU A 165 -2.04 17.06 15.36
N GLY A 166 -3.36 16.81 15.33
CA GLY A 166 -4.00 16.02 14.29
C GLY A 166 -3.75 16.59 12.90
N GLU A 167 -3.93 17.89 12.72
CA GLU A 167 -3.66 18.57 11.46
C GLU A 167 -2.21 18.42 11.02
N ARG A 168 -1.27 18.67 11.92
CA ARG A 168 0.17 18.56 11.64
C ARG A 168 0.51 17.15 11.13
N LEU A 169 0.03 16.11 11.81
CA LEU A 169 0.30 14.72 11.47
C LEU A 169 -0.34 14.32 10.13
N VAL A 170 -1.59 14.75 9.87
CA VAL A 170 -2.27 14.46 8.61
C VAL A 170 -1.56 15.17 7.45
N ARG A 171 -1.14 16.44 7.60
CA ARG A 171 -0.38 17.15 6.57
C ARG A 171 0.96 16.46 6.29
N GLN A 172 1.67 16.06 7.34
CA GLN A 172 2.95 15.33 7.21
C GLN A 172 2.75 14.00 6.45
N GLY A 173 1.75 13.22 6.82
CA GLY A 173 1.45 11.96 6.14
C GLY A 173 1.01 12.15 4.70
N LEU A 174 0.17 13.15 4.41
CA LEU A 174 -0.26 13.47 3.05
C LEU A 174 0.91 13.90 2.16
N GLU A 175 1.81 14.75 2.67
CA GLU A 175 2.98 15.19 1.93
C GLU A 175 3.95 14.04 1.65
N MET A 176 4.16 13.16 2.62
CA MET A 176 4.93 11.92 2.43
C MET A 176 4.29 11.00 1.38
N THR A 177 2.96 10.86 1.40
CA THR A 177 2.22 10.07 0.40
C THR A 177 2.41 10.64 -1.01
N ARG A 178 2.37 11.98 -1.18
CA ARG A 178 2.62 12.63 -2.48
C ARG A 178 4.01 12.36 -3.04
N ARG A 179 5.02 12.25 -2.16
CA ARG A 179 6.40 11.97 -2.59
C ARG A 179 6.64 10.50 -2.92
N THR A 180 5.90 9.59 -2.29
CA THR A 180 6.17 8.14 -2.36
C THR A 180 5.25 7.39 -3.32
N LEU A 181 4.09 7.94 -3.67
CA LEU A 181 3.08 7.28 -4.49
C LEU A 181 2.68 8.13 -5.69
N PRO A 182 2.28 7.51 -6.82
CA PRO A 182 1.83 8.21 -8.01
C PRO A 182 0.52 8.96 -7.79
N ASP A 183 0.27 9.98 -8.61
CA ASP A 183 -0.99 10.71 -8.63
C ASP A 183 -2.18 9.77 -8.86
N GLY A 184 -3.29 10.01 -8.13
CA GLY A 184 -4.48 9.16 -8.21
C GLY A 184 -4.45 7.91 -7.33
N HIS A 185 -3.35 7.65 -6.60
CA HIS A 185 -3.31 6.51 -5.69
C HIS A 185 -4.38 6.64 -4.58
N PRO A 186 -5.11 5.56 -4.22
CA PRO A 186 -6.20 5.62 -3.22
C PRO A 186 -5.77 6.20 -1.86
N GLN A 187 -4.53 5.95 -1.44
CA GLN A 187 -3.99 6.49 -0.19
C GLN A 187 -3.84 8.02 -0.23
N LEU A 188 -3.57 8.61 -1.40
CA LEU A 188 -3.52 10.05 -1.58
C LEU A 188 -4.92 10.67 -1.40
N ILE A 189 -5.94 10.03 -1.98
CA ILE A 189 -7.34 10.44 -1.82
C ILE A 189 -7.76 10.34 -0.35
N ALA A 190 -7.43 9.22 0.32
CA ALA A 190 -7.71 9.05 1.74
C ALA A 190 -7.04 10.12 2.61
N GLY A 191 -5.78 10.48 2.31
CA GLY A 191 -5.04 11.54 3.00
C GLY A 191 -5.69 12.92 2.81
N LYS A 192 -6.15 13.25 1.61
CA LYS A 192 -6.90 14.49 1.32
C LYS A 192 -8.22 14.54 2.09
N LEU A 193 -8.99 13.46 2.08
CA LEU A 193 -10.23 13.36 2.85
C LEU A 193 -9.99 13.52 4.36
N ALA A 194 -8.91 12.93 4.89
CA ALA A 194 -8.50 13.08 6.28
C ALA A 194 -8.18 14.54 6.60
N LEU A 195 -7.43 15.23 5.73
CA LEU A 195 -7.10 16.65 5.91
C LEU A 195 -8.37 17.53 5.86
N GLY A 196 -9.26 17.30 4.89
CA GLY A 196 -10.52 18.00 4.80
C GLY A 196 -11.39 17.83 6.07
N LYS A 197 -11.40 16.60 6.65
CA LYS A 197 -12.09 16.34 7.92
C LYS A 197 -11.48 17.18 9.06
N VAL A 198 -10.17 17.16 9.22
CA VAL A 198 -9.47 17.91 10.28
C VAL A 198 -9.68 19.41 10.14
N LEU A 199 -9.56 19.95 8.94
CA LEU A 199 -9.78 21.38 8.66
C LEU A 199 -11.22 21.83 8.98
N ARG A 200 -12.19 21.00 8.64
CA ARG A 200 -13.59 21.26 8.96
C ARG A 200 -13.83 21.32 10.46
N GLU A 201 -13.31 20.37 11.22
CA GLU A 201 -13.43 20.35 12.69
C GLU A 201 -12.72 21.55 13.35
N ARG A 202 -11.68 22.06 12.72
CA ARG A 202 -10.96 23.27 13.15
C ARG A 202 -11.70 24.57 12.75
N GLY A 203 -12.73 24.50 11.92
CA GLY A 203 -13.46 25.66 11.40
C GLY A 203 -12.83 26.32 10.17
N ALA A 204 -11.78 25.74 9.59
CA ALA A 204 -11.10 26.23 8.38
C ALA A 204 -11.83 25.76 7.10
N HIS A 205 -13.10 26.12 6.96
CA HIS A 205 -13.98 25.61 5.90
C HIS A 205 -13.50 25.95 4.49
N ALA A 206 -12.95 27.14 4.28
CA ALA A 206 -12.43 27.54 2.96
C ALA A 206 -11.25 26.64 2.52
N GLU A 207 -10.33 26.34 3.44
CA GLU A 207 -9.21 25.43 3.17
C GLU A 207 -9.71 23.99 2.95
N ALA A 208 -10.70 23.54 3.73
CA ALA A 208 -11.26 22.21 3.61
C ALA A 208 -11.92 21.94 2.23
N ILE A 209 -12.45 22.96 1.57
CA ILE A 209 -13.04 22.87 0.22
C ILE A 209 -11.94 22.83 -0.85
N ALA A 210 -10.78 23.46 -0.59
CA ALA A 210 -9.68 23.57 -1.57
C ALA A 210 -8.77 22.33 -1.63
N VAL A 211 -8.89 21.37 -0.71
CA VAL A 211 -8.04 20.15 -0.62
C VAL A 211 -8.52 19.05 -1.56
#